data_5905414a6c0f3f04cb452931adfe87e1
#
_entry.id   5905414a6c0f3f04cb452931adfe87e1
#
_cell.length_a   1.000
_cell.length_b   1.000
_cell.length_c   1.000
_cell.angle_alpha   90.00
_cell.angle_beta   90.00
_cell.angle_gamma   90.00
#
_symmetry.space_group_name_H-M   'P 1'
#
loop_
_entity.id
_entity.type
_entity.pdbx_description
1 polymer ?
#
loop_
_entity_poly.entity_id
_entity_poly.type
_entity_poly.pdbx_seq_one_letter_code
_entity_poly.pdbx_strand_id
1 'polypeptide(L)'
;VVRLVGSEMCIRDRNNVLSLSEEKQKQQLEKLELLQNQIVSLEEENQAQKETSLEEIEKMEIQASKTLEQVEILSNQIDTLQKEIALLNSALEASESQALIKDLEIEVLGEKLNKALTSKVFELQKYRSEFFGKLQSILGDRKDIKIVGDRFIFESELLFDSASADLQLSGKEKLSEIGLTLKETTNDIPSDIDWIIMVEGHTDKRPIQTIRYPSNWELSSARANTVLKLLLDLGFPPNRLASAGYGEFYPISDGETESDLQQNRRIELKLTSR
;
A
#
# COMPACT_ATOMS: atom_id res chain seq x y z
N VAL A 1 85.47 -119.33 2.21
CA VAL A 1 84.98 -118.35 1.15
C VAL A 1 83.58 -117.87 1.48
N VAL A 2 82.76 -118.57 2.19
CA VAL A 2 81.34 -118.19 2.51
C VAL A 2 81.17 -117.08 3.52
N ARG A 3 82.16 -116.77 4.41
CA ARG A 3 82.06 -115.70 5.46
C ARG A 3 82.31 -114.27 4.98
N LEU A 4 82.98 -114.05 3.84
CA LEU A 4 83.27 -112.69 3.26
C LEU A 4 82.08 -112.13 2.44
N VAL A 5 81.28 -112.99 1.73
CA VAL A 5 80.14 -112.51 0.91
C VAL A 5 78.98 -111.99 1.78
N GLY A 6 78.77 -112.57 3.02
CA GLY A 6 77.74 -112.06 3.92
C GLY A 6 78.06 -110.74 4.54
N SER A 7 79.33 -110.43 4.76
CA SER A 7 79.75 -109.09 5.37
C SER A 7 79.68 -107.99 4.32
N GLU A 8 80.00 -108.20 3.03
CA GLU A 8 79.89 -107.19 1.98
C GLU A 8 78.42 -106.85 1.68
N MET A 9 77.53 -107.83 1.72
CA MET A 9 76.10 -107.68 1.50
C MET A 9 75.45 -106.81 2.69
N CYS A 10 75.88 -107.04 3.92
CA CYS A 10 75.40 -106.32 5.08
C CYS A 10 75.92 -104.87 5.10
N ILE A 11 77.15 -104.69 4.61
CA ILE A 11 77.74 -103.31 4.44
C ILE A 11 76.99 -102.55 3.32
N ARG A 12 76.69 -103.20 2.21
CA ARG A 12 75.95 -102.62 1.08
C ARG A 12 74.53 -102.25 1.48
N ASP A 13 73.78 -103.06 2.23
CA ASP A 13 72.46 -102.77 2.71
C ASP A 13 72.50 -101.57 3.76
N ARG A 14 73.50 -101.54 4.62
CA ARG A 14 73.73 -100.40 5.55
C ARG A 14 74.05 -99.16 4.82
N ASN A 15 74.85 -99.15 3.80
CA ASN A 15 75.17 -98.00 2.98
C ASN A 15 73.94 -97.49 2.20
N ASN A 16 73.10 -98.37 1.68
CA ASN A 16 71.82 -98.02 1.04
C ASN A 16 70.84 -97.42 2.03
N VAL A 17 70.76 -97.98 3.26
CA VAL A 17 69.92 -97.36 4.32
C VAL A 17 70.47 -96.01 4.80
N LEU A 18 71.80 -95.89 4.90
CA LEU A 18 72.41 -94.58 5.21
C LEU A 18 72.16 -93.55 4.14
N SER A 19 72.35 -93.89 2.83
CA SER A 19 72.13 -92.99 1.70
C SER A 19 70.62 -92.57 1.61
N LEU A 20 69.68 -93.46 1.87
CA LEU A 20 68.25 -93.17 1.97
C LEU A 20 67.90 -92.24 3.13
N SER A 21 68.63 -92.46 4.28
CA SER A 21 68.47 -91.61 5.49
C SER A 21 69.04 -90.21 5.25
N GLU A 22 70.20 -90.13 4.59
CA GLU A 22 70.84 -88.82 4.22
C GLU A 22 69.98 -88.07 3.22
N GLU A 23 69.38 -88.77 2.24
CA GLU A 23 68.45 -88.12 1.25
C GLU A 23 67.17 -87.64 1.91
N LYS A 24 66.59 -88.38 2.89
CA LYS A 24 65.46 -87.92 3.69
C LYS A 24 65.79 -86.70 4.56
N GLN A 25 67.02 -86.75 5.19
CA GLN A 25 67.48 -85.57 5.97
C GLN A 25 67.66 -84.34 5.09
N LYS A 26 68.18 -84.52 3.86
CA LYS A 26 68.35 -83.42 2.91
C LYS A 26 66.98 -82.85 2.46
N GLN A 27 66.03 -83.72 2.16
CA GLN A 27 64.63 -83.31 1.83
C GLN A 27 63.92 -82.62 3.02
N GLN A 28 64.19 -83.07 4.25
CA GLN A 28 63.66 -82.36 5.43
C GLN A 28 64.29 -81.02 5.67
N LEU A 29 65.60 -80.81 5.40
CA LEU A 29 66.29 -79.55 5.44
C LEU A 29 65.77 -78.56 4.41
N GLU A 30 65.60 -79.04 3.16
CA GLU A 30 65.02 -78.25 2.11
C GLU A 30 63.59 -77.77 2.43
N LYS A 31 62.80 -78.67 3.03
CA LYS A 31 61.43 -78.32 3.47
C LYS A 31 61.40 -77.36 4.66
N LEU A 32 62.36 -77.48 5.57
CA LEU A 32 62.50 -76.52 6.70
C LEU A 32 62.92 -75.14 6.19
N GLU A 33 63.83 -75.08 5.20
CA GLU A 33 64.25 -73.81 4.57
C GLU A 33 63.09 -73.17 3.83
N LEU A 34 62.30 -73.92 3.06
CA LEU A 34 61.09 -73.47 2.41
C LEU A 34 60.06 -72.90 3.39
N LEU A 35 59.77 -73.64 4.46
CA LEU A 35 58.83 -73.21 5.53
C LEU A 35 59.33 -71.94 6.24
N GLN A 36 60.65 -71.84 6.49
CA GLN A 36 61.26 -70.68 7.14
C GLN A 36 61.16 -69.46 6.23
N ASN A 37 61.36 -69.55 4.91
CA ASN A 37 61.14 -68.49 3.95
C ASN A 37 59.65 -68.07 3.85
N GLN A 38 58.70 -69.09 3.97
CA GLN A 38 57.27 -68.77 4.01
C GLN A 38 56.88 -68.02 5.28
N ILE A 39 57.44 -68.35 6.45
CA ILE A 39 57.21 -67.64 7.71
C ILE A 39 57.69 -66.23 7.60
N VAL A 40 58.89 -65.95 7.06
CA VAL A 40 59.42 -64.65 6.91
C VAL A 40 58.53 -63.80 6.00
N SER A 41 58.10 -64.35 4.83
CA SER A 41 57.23 -63.64 3.90
C SER A 41 55.85 -63.31 4.52
N LEU A 42 55.25 -64.21 5.32
CA LEU A 42 54.00 -64.01 6.01
C LEU A 42 54.15 -63.01 7.18
N GLU A 43 55.30 -62.98 7.85
CA GLU A 43 55.60 -61.99 8.87
C GLU A 43 55.75 -60.59 8.29
N GLU A 44 56.43 -60.44 7.13
CA GLU A 44 56.52 -59.17 6.41
C GLU A 44 55.14 -58.70 5.90
N GLU A 45 54.32 -59.61 5.32
CA GLU A 45 52.97 -59.29 4.87
C GLU A 45 52.04 -58.86 6.04
N ASN A 46 52.10 -59.58 7.18
CA ASN A 46 51.36 -59.23 8.40
C ASN A 46 51.79 -57.83 8.95
N GLN A 47 53.11 -57.59 8.91
CA GLN A 47 53.61 -56.26 9.37
C GLN A 47 53.11 -55.14 8.48
N ALA A 48 53.22 -55.27 7.15
CA ALA A 48 52.71 -54.29 6.19
C ALA A 48 51.18 -54.08 6.36
N GLN A 49 50.43 -55.18 6.56
CA GLN A 49 48.99 -55.08 6.79
C GLN A 49 48.63 -54.39 8.12
N LYS A 50 49.43 -54.59 9.18
CA LYS A 50 49.26 -53.89 10.46
C LYS A 50 49.53 -52.38 10.29
N GLU A 51 50.56 -52.00 9.57
CA GLU A 51 50.94 -50.60 9.33
C GLU A 51 49.82 -49.87 8.54
N THR A 52 49.32 -50.50 7.47
CA THR A 52 48.18 -49.94 6.69
C THR A 52 46.93 -49.81 7.53
N SER A 53 46.59 -50.80 8.35
CA SER A 53 45.42 -50.75 9.21
C SER A 53 45.55 -49.65 10.31
N LEU A 54 46.72 -49.43 10.86
CA LEU A 54 46.95 -48.35 11.82
C LEU A 54 46.81 -46.96 11.16
N GLU A 55 47.28 -46.76 9.94
CA GLU A 55 47.10 -45.53 9.21
C GLU A 55 45.60 -45.25 8.89
N GLU A 56 44.84 -46.27 8.51
CA GLU A 56 43.41 -46.16 8.28
C GLU A 56 42.65 -45.81 9.56
N ILE A 57 42.97 -46.42 10.69
CA ILE A 57 42.41 -46.10 12.00
C ILE A 57 42.68 -44.64 12.35
N GLU A 58 43.92 -44.18 12.24
CA GLU A 58 44.28 -42.79 12.52
C GLU A 58 43.49 -41.79 11.64
N LYS A 59 43.38 -42.10 10.33
CA LYS A 59 42.58 -41.27 9.40
C LYS A 59 41.08 -41.25 9.80
N MET A 60 40.54 -42.40 10.22
CA MET A 60 39.14 -42.46 10.70
C MET A 60 38.95 -41.69 12.01
N GLU A 61 39.89 -41.75 12.95
CA GLU A 61 39.83 -40.96 14.19
C GLU A 61 39.87 -39.45 13.94
N ILE A 62 40.72 -39.00 13.05
CA ILE A 62 40.77 -37.58 12.64
C ILE A 62 39.46 -37.16 11.99
N GLN A 63 38.90 -37.98 11.11
CA GLN A 63 37.63 -37.68 10.45
C GLN A 63 36.46 -37.68 11.46
N ALA A 64 36.43 -38.63 12.38
CA ALA A 64 35.43 -38.68 13.46
C ALA A 64 35.47 -37.45 14.35
N SER A 65 36.70 -37.02 14.74
CA SER A 65 36.89 -35.79 15.52
C SER A 65 36.34 -34.54 14.79
N LYS A 66 36.66 -34.38 13.52
CA LYS A 66 36.13 -33.27 12.69
C LYS A 66 34.59 -33.29 12.57
N THR A 67 34.03 -34.49 12.42
CA THR A 67 32.59 -34.67 12.34
C THR A 67 31.90 -34.30 13.65
N LEU A 68 32.49 -34.66 14.78
CA LEU A 68 31.99 -34.30 16.12
C LEU A 68 31.98 -32.77 16.31
N GLU A 69 33.08 -32.08 15.91
CA GLU A 69 33.15 -30.64 15.98
C GLU A 69 32.07 -29.96 15.11
N GLN A 70 31.84 -30.47 13.89
CA GLN A 70 30.75 -29.97 13.03
C GLN A 70 29.37 -30.17 13.64
N VAL A 71 29.11 -31.30 14.26
CA VAL A 71 27.85 -31.59 14.97
C VAL A 71 27.64 -30.62 16.13
N GLU A 72 28.68 -30.33 16.90
CA GLU A 72 28.60 -29.34 17.99
C GLU A 72 28.27 -27.92 17.48
N ILE A 73 28.94 -27.49 16.41
CA ILE A 73 28.65 -26.18 15.75
C ILE A 73 27.20 -26.12 15.27
N LEU A 74 26.73 -27.15 14.56
CA LEU A 74 25.38 -27.24 14.07
C LEU A 74 24.34 -27.25 15.21
N SER A 75 24.62 -27.96 16.29
CA SER A 75 23.76 -27.97 17.48
C SER A 75 23.59 -26.59 18.08
N ASN A 76 24.71 -25.85 18.21
CA ASN A 76 24.70 -24.48 18.74
C ASN A 76 23.96 -23.53 17.80
N GLN A 77 24.06 -23.73 16.48
CA GLN A 77 23.28 -22.94 15.49
C GLN A 77 21.78 -23.24 15.60
N ILE A 78 21.39 -24.48 15.77
CA ILE A 78 19.99 -24.88 15.95
C ILE A 78 19.42 -24.22 17.21
N ASP A 79 20.14 -24.26 18.34
CA ASP A 79 19.70 -23.62 19.59
C ASP A 79 19.53 -22.11 19.43
N THR A 80 20.43 -21.46 18.68
CA THR A 80 20.35 -20.03 18.39
C THR A 80 19.12 -19.70 17.52
N LEU A 81 18.93 -20.46 16.44
CA LEU A 81 17.78 -20.29 15.56
C LEU A 81 16.44 -20.54 16.28
N GLN A 82 16.39 -21.51 17.18
CA GLN A 82 15.18 -21.76 17.99
C GLN A 82 14.84 -20.56 18.87
N LYS A 83 15.85 -19.92 19.49
CA LYS A 83 15.66 -18.71 20.29
C LYS A 83 15.18 -17.53 19.44
N GLU A 84 15.75 -17.36 18.24
CA GLU A 84 15.32 -16.33 17.30
C GLU A 84 13.87 -16.53 16.84
N ILE A 85 13.48 -17.75 16.51
CA ILE A 85 12.10 -18.11 16.16
C ILE A 85 11.14 -17.79 17.31
N ALA A 86 11.50 -18.12 18.54
CA ALA A 86 10.67 -17.82 19.71
C ALA A 86 10.48 -16.31 19.91
N LEU A 87 11.55 -15.52 19.74
CA LEU A 87 11.47 -14.05 19.80
C LEU A 87 10.61 -13.47 18.69
N LEU A 88 10.77 -13.95 17.44
CA LEU A 88 9.97 -13.50 16.31
C LEU A 88 8.49 -13.82 16.48
N ASN A 89 8.15 -15.01 16.96
CA ASN A 89 6.77 -15.39 17.26
C ASN A 89 6.15 -14.48 18.32
N SER A 90 6.88 -14.20 19.40
CA SER A 90 6.41 -13.26 20.43
C SER A 90 6.20 -11.84 19.90
N ALA A 91 7.11 -11.35 19.05
CA ALA A 91 6.98 -10.05 18.41
C ALA A 91 5.80 -10.00 17.43
N LEU A 92 5.55 -11.08 16.70
CA LEU A 92 4.42 -11.21 15.79
C LEU A 92 3.09 -11.17 16.54
N GLU A 93 2.93 -11.94 17.60
CA GLU A 93 1.73 -11.94 18.45
C GLU A 93 1.45 -10.55 19.04
N ALA A 94 2.50 -9.86 19.52
CA ALA A 94 2.37 -8.48 20.01
C ALA A 94 1.92 -7.51 18.90
N SER A 95 2.47 -7.65 17.70
CA SER A 95 2.11 -6.82 16.53
C SER A 95 0.68 -7.07 16.08
N GLU A 96 0.24 -8.33 16.01
CA GLU A 96 -1.14 -8.70 15.66
C GLU A 96 -2.15 -8.16 16.68
N SER A 97 -1.84 -8.29 17.98
CA SER A 97 -2.66 -7.71 19.04
C SER A 97 -2.78 -6.21 18.92
N GLN A 98 -1.68 -5.51 18.61
CA GLN A 98 -1.69 -4.06 18.43
C GLN A 98 -2.45 -3.64 17.16
N ALA A 99 -2.36 -4.41 16.08
CA ALA A 99 -3.14 -4.19 14.86
C ALA A 99 -4.65 -4.28 15.13
N LEU A 100 -5.08 -5.32 15.85
CA LEU A 100 -6.48 -5.50 16.22
C LEU A 100 -7.03 -4.33 17.06
N ILE A 101 -6.24 -3.83 18.03
CA ILE A 101 -6.63 -2.67 18.84
C ILE A 101 -6.80 -1.42 17.94
N LYS A 102 -5.87 -1.20 17.00
CA LYS A 102 -5.96 -0.06 16.07
C LYS A 102 -7.16 -0.17 15.14
N ASP A 103 -7.49 -1.35 14.66
CA ASP A 103 -8.66 -1.57 13.80
C ASP A 103 -9.96 -1.23 14.54
N LEU A 104 -10.10 -1.65 15.79
CA LEU A 104 -11.23 -1.27 16.65
C LEU A 104 -11.30 0.25 16.90
N GLU A 105 -10.16 0.89 17.11
CA GLU A 105 -10.09 2.34 17.28
C GLU A 105 -10.51 3.09 16.01
N ILE A 106 -10.07 2.63 14.83
CA ILE A 106 -10.47 3.17 13.53
C ILE A 106 -11.98 3.03 13.32
N GLU A 107 -12.56 1.89 13.63
CA GLU A 107 -14.02 1.65 13.53
C GLU A 107 -14.79 2.63 14.42
N VAL A 108 -14.41 2.76 15.69
CA VAL A 108 -15.05 3.71 16.64
C VAL A 108 -14.89 5.16 16.19
N LEU A 109 -13.72 5.54 15.70
CA LEU A 109 -13.48 6.89 15.18
C LEU A 109 -14.29 7.14 13.90
N GLY A 110 -14.41 6.14 13.01
CA GLY A 110 -15.23 6.19 11.82
C GLY A 110 -16.72 6.41 12.14
N GLU A 111 -17.27 5.69 13.10
CA GLU A 111 -18.63 5.89 13.55
C GLU A 111 -18.87 7.30 14.14
N LYS A 112 -17.96 7.77 15.00
CA LYS A 112 -18.05 9.12 15.58
C LYS A 112 -17.99 10.19 14.51
N LEU A 113 -17.09 10.05 13.53
CA LEU A 113 -16.95 10.96 12.41
C LEU A 113 -18.22 10.99 11.56
N ASN A 114 -18.75 9.83 11.18
CA ASN A 114 -19.98 9.74 10.40
C ASN A 114 -21.16 10.38 11.13
N LYS A 115 -21.29 10.15 12.43
CA LYS A 115 -22.34 10.79 13.25
C LYS A 115 -22.19 12.30 13.31
N ALA A 116 -20.96 12.79 13.48
CA ALA A 116 -20.69 14.24 13.51
C ALA A 116 -20.97 14.89 12.15
N LEU A 117 -20.53 14.26 11.05
CA LEU A 117 -20.80 14.75 9.68
C LEU A 117 -22.30 14.77 9.40
N THR A 118 -23.03 13.69 9.71
CA THR A 118 -24.49 13.61 9.51
C THR A 118 -25.21 14.72 10.30
N SER A 119 -24.80 14.97 11.54
CA SER A 119 -25.33 16.05 12.35
C SER A 119 -25.09 17.43 11.71
N LYS A 120 -23.87 17.68 11.27
CA LYS A 120 -23.50 18.95 10.61
C LYS A 120 -24.24 19.17 9.29
N VAL A 121 -24.39 18.11 8.47
CA VAL A 121 -25.18 18.18 7.22
C VAL A 121 -26.64 18.50 7.53
N PHE A 122 -27.21 17.84 8.54
CA PHE A 122 -28.61 18.10 8.94
C PHE A 122 -28.80 19.51 9.44
N GLU A 123 -27.92 20.02 10.30
CA GLU A 123 -27.92 21.40 10.77
C GLU A 123 -27.87 22.40 9.60
N LEU A 124 -26.94 22.21 8.66
CA LEU A 124 -26.83 23.06 7.49
C LEU A 124 -28.09 23.03 6.63
N GLN A 125 -28.67 21.84 6.42
CA GLN A 125 -29.93 21.71 5.66
C GLN A 125 -31.09 22.42 6.36
N LYS A 126 -31.16 22.33 7.69
CA LYS A 126 -32.17 23.03 8.49
C LYS A 126 -32.02 24.55 8.35
N TYR A 127 -30.84 25.09 8.59
CA TYR A 127 -30.60 26.54 8.45
C TYR A 127 -30.81 27.03 7.04
N ARG A 128 -30.40 26.23 6.02
CA ARG A 128 -30.68 26.55 4.63
C ARG A 128 -32.18 26.62 4.36
N SER A 129 -32.96 25.69 4.86
CA SER A 129 -34.42 25.67 4.71
C SER A 129 -35.09 26.86 5.41
N GLU A 130 -34.67 27.20 6.65
CA GLU A 130 -35.15 28.34 7.40
C GLU A 130 -34.80 29.65 6.72
N PHE A 131 -33.57 29.80 6.22
CA PHE A 131 -33.09 30.94 5.46
C PHE A 131 -33.95 31.20 4.21
N PHE A 132 -34.14 30.15 3.38
CA PHE A 132 -34.98 30.27 2.19
C PHE A 132 -36.44 30.49 2.53
N GLY A 133 -36.98 29.88 3.58
CA GLY A 133 -38.34 30.09 4.04
C GLY A 133 -38.58 31.54 4.47
N LYS A 134 -37.68 32.14 5.25
CA LYS A 134 -37.74 33.57 5.65
C LYS A 134 -37.65 34.49 4.42
N LEU A 135 -36.67 34.26 3.55
CA LEU A 135 -36.55 35.07 2.33
C LEU A 135 -37.73 34.91 1.41
N GLN A 136 -38.29 33.76 1.24
CA GLN A 136 -39.49 33.53 0.46
C GLN A 136 -40.70 34.28 1.02
N SER A 137 -40.84 34.35 2.35
CA SER A 137 -41.91 35.12 2.99
C SER A 137 -41.78 36.63 2.77
N ILE A 138 -40.54 37.14 2.65
CA ILE A 138 -40.25 38.57 2.45
C ILE A 138 -40.29 38.95 0.94
N LEU A 139 -39.75 38.07 0.08
CA LEU A 139 -39.50 38.35 -1.33
C LEU A 139 -40.48 37.63 -2.30
N GLY A 140 -41.30 36.71 -1.78
CA GLY A 140 -42.11 35.78 -2.62
C GLY A 140 -43.12 36.42 -3.54
N ASP A 141 -43.58 37.62 -3.24
CA ASP A 141 -44.58 38.35 -4.07
C ASP A 141 -43.89 39.21 -5.16
N ARG A 142 -42.59 39.20 -5.24
CA ARG A 142 -41.83 40.04 -6.23
C ARG A 142 -41.75 39.34 -7.58
N LYS A 143 -42.08 40.09 -8.64
CA LYS A 143 -42.07 39.56 -10.01
C LYS A 143 -40.68 39.53 -10.65
N ASP A 144 -39.74 40.26 -10.08
CA ASP A 144 -38.34 40.39 -10.57
C ASP A 144 -37.37 39.31 -10.03
N ILE A 145 -37.87 38.46 -9.13
CA ILE A 145 -37.08 37.35 -8.53
C ILE A 145 -37.88 36.06 -8.66
N LYS A 146 -37.24 35.01 -9.19
CA LYS A 146 -37.79 33.67 -9.17
C LYS A 146 -37.07 32.85 -8.06
N ILE A 147 -37.82 32.23 -7.18
CA ILE A 147 -37.29 31.35 -6.17
C ILE A 147 -37.53 29.91 -6.64
N VAL A 148 -36.47 29.17 -6.87
CA VAL A 148 -36.53 27.78 -7.31
C VAL A 148 -35.67 26.93 -6.38
N GLY A 149 -36.31 26.15 -5.52
CA GLY A 149 -35.62 25.34 -4.50
C GLY A 149 -34.78 26.21 -3.55
N ASP A 150 -33.46 26.09 -3.63
CA ASP A 150 -32.48 26.78 -2.80
C ASP A 150 -31.76 27.92 -3.54
N ARG A 151 -32.38 28.48 -4.60
CA ARG A 151 -31.80 29.49 -5.48
C ARG A 151 -32.71 30.68 -5.65
N PHE A 152 -32.12 31.89 -5.62
CA PHE A 152 -32.74 33.13 -6.05
C PHE A 152 -32.24 33.44 -7.45
N ILE A 153 -33.15 33.49 -8.41
CA ILE A 153 -32.87 33.67 -9.83
C ILE A 153 -33.27 35.07 -10.24
N PHE A 154 -32.33 35.82 -10.81
CA PHE A 154 -32.50 37.17 -11.35
C PHE A 154 -32.26 37.15 -12.85
N GLU A 155 -33.18 37.67 -13.61
CA GLU A 155 -32.96 37.85 -15.07
C GLU A 155 -31.84 38.87 -15.27
N SER A 156 -30.81 38.50 -16.07
CA SER A 156 -29.65 39.36 -16.30
C SER A 156 -30.00 40.71 -16.91
N GLU A 157 -31.07 40.79 -17.71
CA GLU A 157 -31.52 42.03 -18.37
C GLU A 157 -32.08 43.08 -17.39
N LEU A 158 -32.54 42.62 -16.22
CA LEU A 158 -32.94 43.55 -15.15
C LEU A 158 -31.77 44.13 -14.38
N LEU A 159 -30.60 43.55 -14.54
CA LEU A 159 -29.40 43.89 -13.77
C LEU A 159 -28.33 44.58 -14.63
N PHE A 160 -28.15 44.13 -15.88
CA PHE A 160 -27.04 44.53 -16.75
C PHE A 160 -27.52 44.97 -18.12
N ASP A 161 -26.77 45.82 -18.76
CA ASP A 161 -26.93 46.08 -20.18
C ASP A 161 -26.51 44.92 -21.06
N SER A 162 -26.99 44.88 -22.29
CA SER A 162 -26.65 43.83 -23.25
C SER A 162 -25.13 43.76 -23.43
N ALA A 163 -24.59 42.52 -23.41
CA ALA A 163 -23.15 42.26 -23.54
C ALA A 163 -22.26 43.02 -22.53
N SER A 164 -22.81 43.45 -21.39
CA SER A 164 -22.10 44.14 -20.32
C SER A 164 -22.19 43.33 -18.99
N ALA A 165 -21.23 43.57 -18.12
CA ALA A 165 -21.25 43.18 -16.72
C ALA A 165 -21.29 44.41 -15.79
N ASP A 166 -21.52 45.58 -16.28
CA ASP A 166 -21.72 46.78 -15.49
C ASP A 166 -23.19 46.88 -15.10
N LEU A 167 -23.45 47.03 -13.78
CA LEU A 167 -24.82 47.10 -13.26
C LEU A 167 -25.51 48.39 -13.67
N GLN A 168 -26.72 48.27 -14.19
CA GLN A 168 -27.62 49.39 -14.35
C GLN A 168 -28.00 49.96 -12.97
N LEU A 169 -28.35 51.27 -12.93
CA LEU A 169 -28.73 51.90 -11.65
C LEU A 169 -29.92 51.17 -10.99
N SER A 170 -30.96 50.87 -11.78
CA SER A 170 -32.12 50.09 -11.30
C SER A 170 -31.77 48.67 -10.81
N GLY A 171 -30.82 47.99 -11.48
CA GLY A 171 -30.32 46.69 -11.10
C GLY A 171 -29.53 46.74 -9.80
N LYS A 172 -28.70 47.78 -9.61
CA LYS A 172 -27.95 48.02 -8.38
C LYS A 172 -28.87 48.29 -7.20
N GLU A 173 -29.91 49.09 -7.37
CA GLU A 173 -30.88 49.41 -6.31
C GLU A 173 -31.62 48.13 -5.88
N LYS A 174 -32.13 47.33 -6.80
CA LYS A 174 -32.82 46.08 -6.55
C LYS A 174 -31.93 45.05 -5.83
N LEU A 175 -30.71 44.86 -6.34
CA LEU A 175 -29.74 43.94 -5.72
C LEU A 175 -29.31 44.41 -4.31
N SER A 176 -29.23 45.74 -4.09
CA SER A 176 -28.87 46.28 -2.78
C SER A 176 -29.99 46.02 -1.76
N GLU A 177 -31.23 46.20 -2.11
CA GLU A 177 -32.39 45.90 -1.27
C GLU A 177 -32.40 44.40 -0.88
N ILE A 178 -32.23 43.54 -1.86
CA ILE A 178 -32.18 42.08 -1.65
C ILE A 178 -30.96 41.70 -0.82
N GLY A 179 -29.79 42.29 -1.12
CA GLY A 179 -28.54 42.06 -0.37
C GLY A 179 -28.68 42.43 1.10
N LEU A 180 -29.33 43.53 1.44
CA LEU A 180 -29.60 43.91 2.82
C LEU A 180 -30.49 42.88 3.54
N THR A 181 -31.58 42.46 2.87
CA THR A 181 -32.49 41.41 3.39
C THR A 181 -31.75 40.07 3.61
N LEU A 182 -30.91 39.70 2.63
CA LEU A 182 -30.04 38.50 2.74
C LEU A 182 -29.10 38.62 3.94
N LYS A 183 -28.47 39.79 4.12
CA LYS A 183 -27.54 40.03 5.25
C LYS A 183 -28.23 39.93 6.61
N GLU A 184 -29.41 40.50 6.75
CA GLU A 184 -30.21 40.40 7.97
C GLU A 184 -30.55 38.96 8.30
N THR A 185 -30.99 38.19 7.28
CA THR A 185 -31.35 36.77 7.45
C THR A 185 -30.16 35.88 7.74
N THR A 186 -28.96 36.19 7.20
CA THR A 186 -27.75 35.42 7.48
C THR A 186 -27.19 35.62 8.89
N ASN A 187 -27.56 36.68 9.60
CA ASN A 187 -27.17 36.89 10.99
C ASN A 187 -27.75 35.85 11.97
N ASP A 188 -28.82 35.15 11.55
CA ASP A 188 -29.44 34.10 12.34
C ASP A 188 -28.74 32.74 12.17
N ILE A 189 -27.80 32.62 11.23
CA ILE A 189 -27.01 31.40 11.02
C ILE A 189 -25.85 31.37 12.01
N PRO A 190 -25.70 30.33 12.84
CA PRO A 190 -24.60 30.21 13.79
C PRO A 190 -23.22 30.31 13.13
N SER A 191 -22.27 30.90 13.82
CA SER A 191 -20.93 31.18 13.30
C SER A 191 -20.09 29.91 13.07
N ASP A 192 -20.42 28.80 13.73
CA ASP A 192 -19.78 27.49 13.60
C ASP A 192 -20.25 26.70 12.37
N ILE A 193 -21.27 27.19 11.66
CA ILE A 193 -21.71 26.62 10.39
C ILE A 193 -20.94 27.26 9.25
N ASP A 194 -20.27 26.41 8.45
CA ASP A 194 -19.54 26.83 7.25
C ASP A 194 -20.50 27.01 6.08
N TRP A 195 -21.06 28.20 5.97
CA TRP A 195 -21.92 28.59 4.84
C TRP A 195 -21.26 29.65 3.98
N ILE A 196 -21.61 29.65 2.69
CA ILE A 196 -21.26 30.71 1.75
C ILE A 196 -22.48 31.06 0.88
N ILE A 197 -22.54 32.29 0.44
CA ILE A 197 -23.40 32.70 -0.67
C ILE A 197 -22.58 32.55 -1.95
N MET A 198 -23.00 31.67 -2.81
CA MET A 198 -22.45 31.47 -4.15
C MET A 198 -23.25 32.34 -5.14
N VAL A 199 -22.56 33.19 -5.90
CA VAL A 199 -23.11 33.97 -6.99
C VAL A 199 -22.76 33.24 -8.27
N GLU A 200 -23.77 32.74 -8.98
CA GLU A 200 -23.61 31.98 -10.23
C GLU A 200 -24.11 32.80 -11.41
N GLY A 201 -23.27 33.00 -12.43
CA GLY A 201 -23.59 33.70 -13.64
C GLY A 201 -23.81 32.77 -14.82
N HIS A 202 -24.89 32.98 -15.59
CA HIS A 202 -25.24 32.18 -16.75
C HIS A 202 -25.55 33.05 -17.94
N THR A 203 -25.31 32.55 -19.15
CA THR A 203 -25.67 33.16 -20.43
C THR A 203 -26.61 32.24 -21.20
N ASP A 204 -27.19 32.76 -22.26
CA ASP A 204 -27.79 31.94 -23.29
C ASP A 204 -26.72 31.36 -24.23
N LYS A 205 -27.13 30.53 -25.19
CA LYS A 205 -26.26 29.81 -26.12
C LYS A 205 -25.71 30.71 -27.26
N ARG A 206 -26.17 31.96 -27.39
CA ARG A 206 -25.64 32.88 -28.40
C ARG A 206 -24.22 33.28 -28.02
N PRO A 207 -23.26 33.10 -28.93
CA PRO A 207 -21.87 33.39 -28.61
C PRO A 207 -21.66 34.89 -28.47
N ILE A 208 -20.91 35.30 -27.43
CA ILE A 208 -20.39 36.65 -27.34
C ILE A 208 -18.91 36.63 -27.73
N GLN A 209 -18.50 37.66 -28.48
CA GLN A 209 -17.09 37.86 -28.81
C GLN A 209 -16.79 39.35 -28.86
N THR A 210 -16.38 39.90 -27.75
CA THR A 210 -15.96 41.29 -27.61
C THR A 210 -14.53 41.37 -27.08
N ILE A 211 -13.87 42.52 -27.19
CA ILE A 211 -12.53 42.73 -26.61
C ILE A 211 -12.55 42.50 -25.08
N ARG A 212 -13.64 42.89 -24.40
CA ARG A 212 -13.77 42.77 -22.95
C ARG A 212 -14.18 41.37 -22.51
N TYR A 213 -15.00 40.71 -23.33
CA TYR A 213 -15.52 39.36 -23.04
C TYR A 213 -15.35 38.49 -24.28
N PRO A 214 -14.24 37.72 -24.35
CA PRO A 214 -13.95 36.85 -25.51
C PRO A 214 -14.95 35.72 -25.69
N SER A 215 -15.57 35.24 -24.59
CA SER A 215 -16.59 34.19 -24.63
C SER A 215 -17.66 34.38 -23.55
N ASN A 216 -18.65 33.50 -23.55
CA ASN A 216 -19.71 33.45 -22.54
C ASN A 216 -19.16 33.10 -21.14
N TRP A 217 -18.00 32.44 -21.05
CA TRP A 217 -17.32 32.17 -19.79
C TRP A 217 -16.88 33.47 -19.10
N GLU A 218 -16.22 34.37 -19.83
CA GLU A 218 -15.75 35.63 -19.28
C GLU A 218 -16.92 36.56 -18.93
N LEU A 219 -17.97 36.62 -19.77
CA LEU A 219 -19.13 37.44 -19.47
C LEU A 219 -19.87 36.98 -18.22
N SER A 220 -20.16 35.66 -18.13
CA SER A 220 -20.89 35.11 -16.98
C SER A 220 -20.10 35.28 -15.68
N SER A 221 -18.78 35.02 -15.72
CA SER A 221 -17.87 35.20 -14.56
C SER A 221 -17.79 36.68 -14.16
N ALA A 222 -17.68 37.60 -15.10
CA ALA A 222 -17.62 39.04 -14.84
C ALA A 222 -18.92 39.55 -14.18
N ARG A 223 -20.09 39.10 -14.66
CA ARG A 223 -21.39 39.41 -14.08
C ARG A 223 -21.53 38.92 -12.66
N ALA A 224 -21.17 37.65 -12.42
CA ALA A 224 -21.16 37.07 -11.06
C ALA A 224 -20.23 37.86 -10.13
N ASN A 225 -19.02 38.20 -10.58
CA ASN A 225 -18.08 39.02 -9.80
C ASN A 225 -18.59 40.43 -9.50
N THR A 226 -19.33 41.04 -10.41
CA THR A 226 -19.90 42.37 -10.16
C THR A 226 -20.96 42.33 -9.05
N VAL A 227 -21.83 41.30 -9.06
CA VAL A 227 -22.80 41.10 -7.97
C VAL A 227 -22.11 40.79 -6.67
N LEU A 228 -21.08 39.93 -6.66
CA LEU A 228 -20.28 39.63 -5.48
C LEU A 228 -19.66 40.89 -4.88
N LYS A 229 -19.10 41.78 -5.69
CA LYS A 229 -18.55 43.08 -5.23
C LYS A 229 -19.61 43.94 -4.58
N LEU A 230 -20.81 44.00 -5.15
CA LEU A 230 -21.92 44.73 -4.54
C LEU A 230 -22.27 44.16 -3.14
N LEU A 231 -22.29 42.81 -2.98
CA LEU A 231 -22.52 42.19 -1.67
C LEU A 231 -21.39 42.51 -0.67
N LEU A 232 -20.14 42.59 -1.13
CA LEU A 232 -19.02 43.04 -0.30
C LEU A 232 -19.23 44.51 0.17
N ASP A 233 -19.64 45.38 -0.75
CA ASP A 233 -19.92 46.80 -0.45
C ASP A 233 -21.08 46.97 0.55
N LEU A 234 -22.04 46.02 0.56
CA LEU A 234 -23.11 45.95 1.55
C LEU A 234 -22.65 45.37 2.92
N GLY A 235 -21.37 44.95 2.99
CA GLY A 235 -20.74 44.50 4.21
C GLY A 235 -20.92 43.04 4.55
N PHE A 236 -21.07 42.17 3.52
CA PHE A 236 -20.92 40.73 3.72
C PHE A 236 -19.46 40.39 3.99
N PRO A 237 -19.18 39.40 4.89
CA PRO A 237 -17.81 38.95 5.13
C PRO A 237 -17.21 38.31 3.85
N PRO A 238 -15.99 38.69 3.44
CA PRO A 238 -15.39 38.14 2.21
C PRO A 238 -15.26 36.63 2.19
N ASN A 239 -15.04 36.01 3.34
CA ASN A 239 -14.93 34.55 3.50
C ASN A 239 -16.27 33.82 3.40
N ARG A 240 -17.39 34.53 3.31
CA ARG A 240 -18.76 34.00 3.15
C ARG A 240 -19.34 34.23 1.74
N LEU A 241 -18.51 34.65 0.79
CA LEU A 241 -18.91 34.92 -0.58
C LEU A 241 -18.03 34.13 -1.55
N ALA A 242 -18.64 33.62 -2.62
CA ALA A 242 -17.95 33.06 -3.76
C ALA A 242 -18.70 33.39 -5.05
N SER A 243 -18.04 33.36 -6.19
CA SER A 243 -18.65 33.57 -7.49
C SER A 243 -18.17 32.52 -8.49
N ALA A 244 -19.06 32.13 -9.41
CA ALA A 244 -18.78 31.23 -10.51
C ALA A 244 -19.48 31.69 -11.79
N GLY A 245 -18.82 31.54 -12.94
CA GLY A 245 -19.44 31.73 -14.25
C GLY A 245 -19.58 30.37 -14.93
N TYR A 246 -20.76 30.09 -15.45
CA TYR A 246 -21.07 28.80 -16.08
C TYR A 246 -21.27 28.91 -17.61
N GLY A 247 -21.18 30.12 -18.16
CA GLY A 247 -21.44 30.33 -19.58
C GLY A 247 -22.84 29.88 -19.98
N GLU A 248 -22.95 29.25 -21.13
CA GLU A 248 -24.18 28.69 -21.71
C GLU A 248 -24.43 27.21 -21.33
N PHE A 249 -23.56 26.59 -20.56
CA PHE A 249 -23.52 25.12 -20.40
C PHE A 249 -24.50 24.58 -19.35
N TYR A 250 -25.21 25.44 -18.63
CA TYR A 250 -26.24 25.03 -17.65
C TYR A 250 -27.56 25.78 -17.93
N PRO A 251 -28.24 25.46 -19.04
CA PRO A 251 -29.52 26.11 -19.38
C PRO A 251 -30.63 25.65 -18.43
N ILE A 252 -31.59 26.54 -18.15
CA ILE A 252 -32.88 26.19 -17.49
C ILE A 252 -33.90 25.76 -18.56
N SER A 253 -33.84 26.40 -19.74
CA SER A 253 -34.67 26.06 -20.88
C SER A 253 -33.82 25.66 -22.07
N ASP A 254 -34.13 24.52 -22.69
CA ASP A 254 -33.45 23.99 -23.87
C ASP A 254 -34.07 24.59 -25.17
N GLY A 255 -35.13 25.42 -25.05
CA GLY A 255 -35.79 26.02 -26.18
C GLY A 255 -34.94 27.09 -26.89
N GLU A 256 -35.42 27.51 -28.04
CA GLU A 256 -34.76 28.51 -28.91
C GLU A 256 -35.54 29.82 -29.02
N THR A 257 -36.69 29.92 -28.38
CA THR A 257 -37.44 31.17 -28.37
C THR A 257 -36.71 32.24 -27.55
N GLU A 258 -36.98 33.53 -27.84
CA GLU A 258 -36.35 34.61 -27.05
C GLU A 258 -36.69 34.48 -25.55
N SER A 259 -37.87 34.01 -25.23
CA SER A 259 -38.26 33.74 -23.82
C SER A 259 -37.39 32.67 -23.18
N ASP A 260 -37.04 31.60 -23.93
CA ASP A 260 -36.16 30.54 -23.43
C ASP A 260 -34.73 31.06 -23.20
N LEU A 261 -34.22 31.81 -24.16
CA LEU A 261 -32.89 32.42 -24.09
C LEU A 261 -32.81 33.45 -22.95
N GLN A 262 -33.87 34.22 -22.72
CA GLN A 262 -33.94 35.17 -21.62
C GLN A 262 -33.87 34.48 -20.25
N GLN A 263 -34.54 33.34 -20.07
CA GLN A 263 -34.46 32.57 -18.84
C GLN A 263 -33.07 32.03 -18.56
N ASN A 264 -32.30 31.72 -19.62
CA ASN A 264 -30.92 31.25 -19.49
C ASN A 264 -29.94 32.39 -19.15
N ARG A 265 -30.21 33.63 -19.55
CA ARG A 265 -29.43 34.83 -19.17
C ARG A 265 -29.81 35.25 -17.75
N ARG A 266 -29.16 34.71 -16.75
CA ARG A 266 -29.51 34.88 -15.33
C ARG A 266 -28.35 34.97 -14.40
N ILE A 267 -28.59 35.51 -13.23
CA ILE A 267 -27.73 35.37 -12.03
C ILE A 267 -28.49 34.56 -11.01
N GLU A 268 -27.83 33.61 -10.41
CA GLU A 268 -28.35 32.83 -9.29
C GLU A 268 -27.57 33.12 -8.01
N LEU A 269 -28.31 33.30 -6.89
CA LEU A 269 -27.73 33.38 -5.56
C LEU A 269 -28.13 32.11 -4.82
N LYS A 270 -27.16 31.40 -4.29
CA LYS A 270 -27.35 30.13 -3.61
C LYS A 270 -26.62 30.12 -2.27
N LEU A 271 -27.31 29.69 -1.22
CA LEU A 271 -26.66 29.38 0.07
C LEU A 271 -26.17 27.94 0.03
N THR A 272 -24.90 27.72 0.24
CA THR A 272 -24.28 26.39 0.21
C THR A 272 -23.19 26.28 1.28
N SER A 273 -22.71 25.05 1.53
CA SER A 273 -21.52 24.83 2.35
C SER A 273 -20.24 25.11 1.53
N ARG A 274 -19.21 25.50 2.21
CA ARG A 274 -17.87 25.64 1.62
C ARG A 274 -17.23 24.28 1.35
#